data_77706883d16af4e0966bc6c1cce2874a
#
_entry.id   77706883d16af4e0966bc6c1cce2874a
#
_cell.length_a   1.000
_cell.length_b   1.000
_cell.length_c   1.000
_cell.angle_alpha   90.00
_cell.angle_beta   90.00
_cell.angle_gamma   90.00
#
_symmetry.space_group_name_H-M   'P 1'
#
loop_
_entity.id
_entity.type
_entity.pdbx_description
1 polymer ?
#
loop_
_entity_poly.entity_id
_entity_poly.type
_entity_poly.pdbx_seq_one_letter_code
_entity_poly.pdbx_strand_id
1 'polypeptide(L)'
;KSKFISKFNEIKQKVKLEDGESVSIEIIEDDVCFCLSQGLVKKSCGGNGCNINDNDYATTAKELGIEKEVLMAIASQESKHASFKAVKQATILFERHKMYRLLIKKGNTKASVDALSKKYPSIVNEDSGGHNDMTSYEKLKIAKSIDYDCAIQSCSWGKFQVMGFHYANLYSSPRELEKAMNMCELQQFKYFVLYLKKTNGMVNALKSKNWEEIATLYNGPKWKEKNPEYANNIKRYYNQFKASK
;
A
#
# COMPACT_ATOMS: atom_id res chain seq x y z
N LYS A 1 2.14 -24.38 4.47
CA LYS A 1 2.05 -25.30 5.66
C LYS A 1 3.32 -25.36 6.52
N SER A 2 4.43 -24.64 6.24
CA SER A 2 5.67 -25.17 6.78
C SER A 2 6.28 -24.43 7.96
N LYS A 3 6.50 -23.12 7.93
CA LYS A 3 7.26 -22.46 9.02
C LYS A 3 6.45 -22.18 10.29
N PHE A 4 5.16 -21.84 10.16
CA PHE A 4 4.33 -21.55 11.34
C PHE A 4 4.02 -22.83 12.10
N ILE A 5 3.64 -23.91 11.38
CA ILE A 5 3.36 -25.23 12.00
C ILE A 5 4.64 -25.82 12.62
N SER A 6 5.80 -25.66 11.96
CA SER A 6 7.07 -26.15 12.51
C SER A 6 7.49 -25.37 13.76
N LYS A 7 7.33 -24.03 13.77
CA LYS A 7 7.65 -23.18 14.91
C LYS A 7 6.65 -23.38 16.07
N PHE A 8 5.37 -23.60 15.76
CA PHE A 8 4.36 -23.96 16.73
C PHE A 8 4.63 -25.32 17.37
N ASN A 9 5.02 -26.33 16.56
CA ASN A 9 5.40 -27.64 17.06
C ASN A 9 6.71 -27.62 17.86
N GLU A 10 7.67 -26.76 17.48
CA GLU A 10 8.91 -26.53 18.22
C GLU A 10 8.64 -25.88 19.60
N ILE A 11 7.71 -24.93 19.68
CA ILE A 11 7.25 -24.32 20.93
C ILE A 11 6.53 -25.35 21.78
N LYS A 12 5.63 -26.16 21.21
CA LYS A 12 4.97 -27.28 21.92
C LYS A 12 5.94 -28.32 22.48
N GLN A 13 7.04 -28.58 21.79
CA GLN A 13 8.08 -29.50 22.30
C GLN A 13 8.91 -28.91 23.44
N LYS A 14 9.06 -27.58 23.49
CA LYS A 14 9.82 -26.88 24.55
C LYS A 14 8.97 -26.64 25.81
N VAL A 15 7.65 -26.54 25.67
CA VAL A 15 6.69 -26.38 26.79
C VAL A 15 6.01 -27.70 27.03
N LYS A 16 6.47 -28.45 28.02
CA LYS A 16 5.73 -29.63 28.53
C LYS A 16 4.45 -29.10 29.21
N LEU A 17 3.33 -29.19 28.49
CA LEU A 17 2.00 -28.89 29.04
C LEU A 17 1.49 -30.17 29.72
N GLU A 18 1.18 -30.07 31.00
CA GLU A 18 0.34 -31.06 31.70
C GLU A 18 -1.12 -30.87 31.25
N ASP A 19 -1.88 -31.98 31.21
CA ASP A 19 -3.28 -31.94 30.79
C ASP A 19 -4.09 -30.95 31.65
N GLY A 20 -4.62 -29.88 31.02
CA GLY A 20 -5.48 -28.88 31.63
C GLY A 20 -4.89 -27.48 31.80
N GLU A 21 -3.62 -27.26 31.47
CA GLU A 21 -3.02 -25.90 31.49
C GLU A 21 -3.23 -25.15 30.20
N SER A 22 -3.77 -23.94 30.31
CA SER A 22 -3.82 -22.99 29.20
C SER A 22 -2.59 -22.09 29.23
N VAL A 23 -1.75 -22.16 28.21
CA VAL A 23 -0.63 -21.23 28.02
C VAL A 23 -1.04 -20.14 27.05
N SER A 24 -1.00 -18.90 27.49
CA SER A 24 -1.05 -17.75 26.60
C SER A 24 0.26 -17.67 25.84
N ILE A 25 0.26 -18.12 24.57
CA ILE A 25 1.41 -17.96 23.67
C ILE A 25 1.38 -16.52 23.18
N GLU A 26 2.27 -15.67 23.67
CA GLU A 26 2.60 -14.42 23.01
C GLU A 26 3.24 -14.75 21.66
N ILE A 27 2.44 -14.73 20.60
CA ILE A 27 2.95 -14.80 19.23
C ILE A 27 3.63 -13.48 18.98
N ILE A 28 4.97 -13.51 18.87
CA ILE A 28 5.73 -12.35 18.45
C ILE A 28 5.18 -11.95 17.08
N GLU A 29 4.51 -10.81 17.01
CA GLU A 29 3.72 -10.33 15.86
C GLU A 29 4.49 -10.33 14.52
N ASP A 30 5.82 -10.31 14.56
CA ASP A 30 6.69 -10.25 13.40
C ASP A 30 6.66 -11.50 12.50
N ASP A 31 6.20 -12.64 13.00
CA ASP A 31 6.14 -13.91 12.27
C ASP A 31 4.74 -14.27 11.74
N VAL A 32 3.71 -13.50 12.09
CA VAL A 32 2.32 -13.74 11.65
C VAL A 32 1.96 -12.79 10.50
N CYS A 33 1.38 -13.32 9.42
CA CYS A 33 0.83 -12.47 8.38
C CYS A 33 -0.25 -11.56 8.98
N PHE A 34 -0.13 -10.25 8.73
CA PHE A 34 -1.07 -9.25 9.23
C PHE A 34 -2.53 -9.60 8.93
N CYS A 35 -2.81 -10.17 7.76
CA CYS A 35 -4.15 -10.62 7.37
C CYS A 35 -4.70 -11.70 8.30
N LEU A 36 -3.86 -12.61 8.78
CA LEU A 36 -4.24 -13.67 9.71
C LEU A 36 -4.52 -13.09 11.10
N SER A 37 -3.67 -12.18 11.60
CA SER A 37 -3.86 -11.51 12.89
C SER A 37 -5.15 -10.68 12.95
N GLN A 38 -5.62 -10.18 11.81
CA GLN A 38 -6.87 -9.42 11.69
C GLN A 38 -8.10 -10.30 11.43
N GLY A 39 -7.96 -11.62 11.40
CA GLY A 39 -9.06 -12.53 11.06
C GLY A 39 -9.61 -12.39 9.63
N LEU A 40 -8.90 -11.67 8.78
CA LEU A 40 -9.38 -11.25 7.45
C LEU A 40 -9.19 -12.32 6.37
N VAL A 41 -8.45 -13.37 6.64
CA VAL A 41 -8.12 -14.41 5.65
C VAL A 41 -8.11 -15.79 6.26
N LYS A 42 -8.85 -16.71 5.62
CA LYS A 42 -8.79 -18.15 5.89
C LYS A 42 -7.66 -18.86 5.13
N LYS A 43 -6.89 -18.14 4.29
CA LYS A 43 -5.82 -18.69 3.45
C LYS A 43 -4.46 -18.49 4.09
N SER A 44 -3.60 -19.50 3.97
CA SER A 44 -2.20 -19.39 4.38
C SER A 44 -1.48 -18.35 3.50
N CYS A 45 -0.96 -17.29 4.11
CA CYS A 45 0.02 -16.45 3.43
C CYS A 45 1.33 -17.21 3.38
N GLY A 46 1.80 -17.56 2.18
CA GLY A 46 3.04 -18.33 1.96
C GLY A 46 4.34 -17.56 2.27
N GLY A 47 4.34 -16.68 3.27
CA GLY A 47 5.52 -15.90 3.67
C GLY A 47 5.77 -14.62 2.86
N ASN A 48 5.15 -14.48 1.69
CA ASN A 48 5.24 -13.32 0.79
C ASN A 48 3.94 -12.51 0.73
N GLY A 49 3.06 -12.67 1.72
CA GLY A 49 1.74 -12.06 1.74
C GLY A 49 0.67 -12.88 1.01
N CYS A 50 -0.60 -12.46 1.14
CA CYS A 50 -1.71 -13.06 0.42
C CYS A 50 -1.81 -12.42 -0.96
N ASN A 51 -1.68 -13.22 -2.00
CA ASN A 51 -1.90 -12.75 -3.37
C ASN A 51 -3.38 -12.46 -3.61
N ILE A 52 -3.65 -11.40 -4.34
CA ILE A 52 -4.97 -11.04 -4.82
C ILE A 52 -5.41 -12.08 -5.85
N ASN A 53 -6.65 -12.55 -5.76
CA ASN A 53 -7.23 -13.50 -6.69
C ASN A 53 -8.54 -12.98 -7.30
N ASP A 54 -9.10 -13.72 -8.24
CA ASP A 54 -10.31 -13.35 -8.96
C ASP A 54 -11.52 -13.11 -8.03
N ASN A 55 -11.66 -13.92 -6.97
CA ASN A 55 -12.74 -13.76 -6.01
C ASN A 55 -12.61 -12.46 -5.18
N ASP A 56 -11.39 -11.98 -4.91
CA ASP A 56 -11.15 -10.71 -4.21
C ASP A 56 -11.65 -9.54 -5.08
N TYR A 57 -11.39 -9.59 -6.39
CA TYR A 57 -11.93 -8.63 -7.35
C TYR A 57 -13.45 -8.70 -7.45
N ALA A 58 -14.01 -9.92 -7.57
CA ALA A 58 -15.46 -10.11 -7.72
C ALA A 58 -16.24 -9.60 -6.49
N THR A 59 -15.78 -9.94 -5.29
CA THR A 59 -16.39 -9.51 -4.03
C THR A 59 -16.33 -7.99 -3.90
N THR A 60 -15.16 -7.40 -4.13
CA THR A 60 -14.96 -5.95 -4.04
C THR A 60 -15.76 -5.18 -5.08
N ALA A 61 -15.81 -5.67 -6.32
CA ALA A 61 -16.61 -5.06 -7.39
C ALA A 61 -18.10 -5.06 -7.05
N LYS A 62 -18.60 -6.16 -6.49
CA LYS A 62 -20.00 -6.26 -6.00
C LYS A 62 -20.28 -5.23 -4.89
N GLU A 63 -19.36 -5.06 -3.93
CA GLU A 63 -19.49 -4.04 -2.87
C GLU A 63 -19.51 -2.61 -3.42
N LEU A 64 -18.75 -2.34 -4.49
CA LEU A 64 -18.72 -1.03 -5.16
C LEU A 64 -19.89 -0.80 -6.11
N GLY A 65 -20.63 -1.87 -6.46
CA GLY A 65 -21.69 -1.84 -7.47
C GLY A 65 -21.15 -1.55 -8.87
N ILE A 66 -19.96 -2.10 -9.21
CA ILE A 66 -19.30 -1.97 -10.51
C ILE A 66 -19.06 -3.35 -11.13
N GLU A 67 -18.75 -3.38 -12.43
CA GLU A 67 -18.29 -4.61 -13.08
C GLU A 67 -16.90 -5.01 -12.55
N LYS A 68 -16.67 -6.32 -12.34
CA LYS A 68 -15.39 -6.86 -11.91
C LYS A 68 -14.25 -6.41 -12.84
N GLU A 69 -14.50 -6.44 -14.13
CA GLU A 69 -13.52 -6.09 -15.16
C GLU A 69 -13.12 -4.61 -15.13
N VAL A 70 -14.00 -3.72 -14.67
CA VAL A 70 -13.66 -2.30 -14.45
C VAL A 70 -12.64 -2.18 -13.31
N LEU A 71 -12.85 -2.87 -12.19
CA LEU A 71 -11.92 -2.88 -11.07
C LEU A 71 -10.58 -3.52 -11.45
N MET A 72 -10.61 -4.62 -12.20
CA MET A 72 -9.41 -5.28 -12.72
C MET A 72 -8.63 -4.36 -13.68
N ALA A 73 -9.33 -3.60 -14.53
CA ALA A 73 -8.71 -2.70 -15.50
C ALA A 73 -7.94 -1.56 -14.82
N ILE A 74 -8.55 -0.87 -13.85
CA ILE A 74 -7.85 0.19 -13.10
C ILE A 74 -6.73 -0.41 -12.25
N ALA A 75 -6.94 -1.54 -11.60
CA ALA A 75 -5.92 -2.23 -10.84
C ALA A 75 -4.72 -2.63 -11.73
N SER A 76 -4.96 -3.10 -12.95
CA SER A 76 -3.90 -3.43 -13.91
C SER A 76 -3.13 -2.21 -14.39
N GLN A 77 -3.82 -1.08 -14.63
CA GLN A 77 -3.18 0.18 -14.99
C GLN A 77 -2.25 0.68 -13.87
N GLU A 78 -2.64 0.51 -12.61
CA GLU A 78 -1.88 0.95 -11.44
C GLU A 78 -0.82 -0.05 -10.98
N SER A 79 -0.94 -1.34 -11.34
CA SER A 79 -0.03 -2.39 -10.91
C SER A 79 1.21 -2.55 -11.82
N LYS A 80 1.85 -1.43 -12.19
CA LYS A 80 3.11 -1.44 -12.96
C LYS A 80 4.31 -1.93 -12.15
N HIS A 81 4.17 -2.01 -10.84
CA HIS A 81 5.21 -2.43 -9.91
C HIS A 81 4.89 -3.78 -9.29
N ALA A 82 5.92 -4.55 -8.97
CA ALA A 82 5.76 -5.71 -8.11
C ALA A 82 5.26 -5.28 -6.73
N SER A 83 4.45 -6.11 -6.08
CA SER A 83 3.93 -5.83 -4.72
C SER A 83 5.07 -5.70 -3.71
N PHE A 84 6.11 -6.52 -3.88
CA PHE A 84 7.26 -6.62 -2.98
C PHE A 84 8.57 -6.64 -3.76
N LYS A 85 9.60 -5.96 -3.22
CA LYS A 85 10.98 -6.04 -3.69
C LYS A 85 11.72 -7.24 -3.09
N ALA A 86 11.37 -7.59 -1.85
CA ALA A 86 11.92 -8.72 -1.12
C ALA A 86 10.87 -9.23 -0.13
N VAL A 87 11.16 -10.34 0.54
CA VAL A 87 10.32 -10.88 1.62
C VAL A 87 10.08 -9.80 2.67
N LYS A 88 8.82 -9.55 3.02
CA LYS A 88 8.40 -8.51 3.97
C LYS A 88 8.86 -7.09 3.62
N GLN A 89 9.04 -6.80 2.32
CA GLN A 89 9.48 -5.49 1.86
C GLN A 89 8.65 -5.05 0.65
N ALA A 90 7.62 -4.25 0.90
CA ALA A 90 6.76 -3.69 -0.15
C ALA A 90 7.57 -2.83 -1.14
N THR A 91 7.17 -2.79 -2.39
CA THR A 91 7.69 -1.78 -3.31
C THR A 91 7.25 -0.39 -2.85
N ILE A 92 8.18 0.53 -2.70
CA ILE A 92 7.90 1.92 -2.32
C ILE A 92 8.57 2.91 -3.25
N LEU A 93 7.97 4.10 -3.36
CA LEU A 93 8.61 5.29 -3.88
C LEU A 93 8.57 6.38 -2.80
N PHE A 94 9.74 6.85 -2.36
CA PHE A 94 9.85 7.92 -1.37
C PHE A 94 9.83 9.29 -2.06
N GLU A 95 8.95 10.17 -1.58
CA GLU A 95 8.68 11.50 -2.15
C GLU A 95 9.18 12.61 -1.20
N ARG A 96 10.39 13.14 -1.44
CA ARG A 96 11.03 14.15 -0.57
C ARG A 96 10.17 15.41 -0.36
N HIS A 97 9.41 15.83 -1.39
CA HIS A 97 8.54 17.01 -1.27
C HIS A 97 7.30 16.76 -0.41
N LYS A 98 6.86 15.50 -0.29
CA LYS A 98 5.81 15.12 0.66
C LYS A 98 6.35 15.17 2.09
N MET A 99 7.60 14.71 2.32
CA MET A 99 8.24 14.80 3.62
C MET A 99 8.36 16.26 4.09
N TYR A 100 8.81 17.16 3.23
CA TYR A 100 8.87 18.59 3.51
C TYR A 100 7.50 19.14 3.94
N ARG A 101 6.46 18.91 3.14
CA ARG A 101 5.10 19.42 3.40
C ARG A 101 4.47 18.81 4.65
N LEU A 102 4.72 17.54 4.93
CA LEU A 102 4.19 16.87 6.12
C LEU A 102 4.87 17.37 7.39
N LEU A 103 6.16 17.66 7.36
CA LEU A 103 6.86 18.30 8.48
C LEU A 103 6.28 19.67 8.79
N ILE A 104 6.05 20.52 7.78
CA ILE A 104 5.36 21.80 7.96
C ILE A 104 3.95 21.60 8.55
N LYS A 105 3.17 20.69 7.97
CA LYS A 105 1.80 20.39 8.44
C LYS A 105 1.77 19.89 9.89
N LYS A 106 2.82 19.22 10.34
CA LYS A 106 2.97 18.72 11.73
C LYS A 106 3.27 19.84 12.73
N GLY A 107 3.55 21.06 12.27
CA GLY A 107 3.79 22.23 13.10
C GLY A 107 5.25 22.67 13.17
N ASN A 108 6.14 22.06 12.39
CA ASN A 108 7.52 22.55 12.32
C ASN A 108 7.56 23.90 11.58
N THR A 109 8.42 24.82 12.02
CA THR A 109 8.60 26.10 11.34
C THR A 109 9.26 25.92 9.98
N LYS A 110 8.94 26.79 9.02
CA LYS A 110 9.57 26.75 7.69
C LYS A 110 11.09 26.80 7.80
N ALA A 111 11.62 27.66 8.67
CA ALA A 111 13.07 27.80 8.89
C ALA A 111 13.72 26.47 9.35
N SER A 112 13.08 25.72 10.25
CA SER A 112 13.61 24.44 10.73
C SER A 112 13.57 23.38 9.62
N VAL A 113 12.50 23.35 8.80
CA VAL A 113 12.39 22.41 7.69
C VAL A 113 13.34 22.74 6.55
N ASP A 114 13.56 24.04 6.28
CA ASP A 114 14.58 24.50 5.31
C ASP A 114 16.00 24.13 5.75
N ALA A 115 16.29 24.17 7.04
CA ALA A 115 17.58 23.68 7.59
C ALA A 115 17.73 22.16 7.37
N LEU A 116 16.66 21.37 7.57
CA LEU A 116 16.66 19.95 7.23
C LEU A 116 16.84 19.71 5.73
N SER A 117 16.22 20.54 4.89
CA SER A 117 16.37 20.47 3.43
C SER A 117 17.80 20.71 2.97
N LYS A 118 18.50 21.67 3.59
CA LYS A 118 19.93 21.91 3.33
C LYS A 118 20.80 20.72 3.77
N LYS A 119 20.48 20.10 4.91
CA LYS A 119 21.25 18.98 5.47
C LYS A 119 20.98 17.67 4.74
N TYR A 120 19.72 17.43 4.32
CA TYR A 120 19.25 16.20 3.72
C TYR A 120 18.43 16.46 2.43
N PRO A 121 19.02 17.02 1.36
CA PRO A 121 18.28 17.50 0.19
C PRO A 121 17.55 16.39 -0.60
N SER A 122 18.02 15.13 -0.49
CA SER A 122 17.35 13.96 -1.10
C SER A 122 16.17 13.42 -0.28
N ILE A 123 16.04 13.86 0.99
CA ILE A 123 15.05 13.37 1.96
C ILE A 123 13.97 14.40 2.23
N VAL A 124 14.36 15.66 2.42
CA VAL A 124 13.48 16.80 2.69
C VAL A 124 13.76 17.86 1.66
N ASN A 125 12.75 18.21 0.83
CA ASN A 125 12.91 19.26 -0.16
C ASN A 125 11.54 19.76 -0.61
N GLU A 126 11.39 21.07 -0.84
CA GLU A 126 10.14 21.65 -1.34
C GLU A 126 9.80 21.18 -2.75
N ASP A 127 10.84 20.96 -3.59
CA ASP A 127 10.71 20.49 -4.97
C ASP A 127 10.51 18.98 -5.05
N SER A 128 9.69 18.54 -6.00
CA SER A 128 9.53 17.15 -6.38
C SER A 128 10.81 16.61 -7.05
N GLY A 129 10.86 15.29 -7.23
CA GLY A 129 12.06 14.62 -7.76
C GLY A 129 13.12 14.42 -6.69
N GLY A 130 14.38 14.35 -7.06
CA GLY A 130 15.49 14.17 -6.15
C GLY A 130 16.73 13.62 -6.83
N HIS A 131 17.85 13.65 -6.14
CA HIS A 131 19.04 12.96 -6.59
C HIS A 131 18.81 11.46 -6.62
N ASN A 132 19.28 10.78 -7.66
CA ASN A 132 19.16 9.33 -7.82
C ASN A 132 20.29 8.56 -7.11
N ASP A 133 20.88 9.17 -6.08
CA ASP A 133 21.99 8.67 -5.29
C ASP A 133 21.61 7.61 -4.25
N MET A 134 20.33 7.53 -3.93
CA MET A 134 19.78 6.63 -2.91
C MET A 134 18.52 5.90 -3.39
N THR A 135 18.36 4.65 -2.96
CA THR A 135 17.11 3.91 -3.10
C THR A 135 16.00 4.50 -2.20
N SER A 136 14.75 4.24 -2.53
CA SER A 136 13.61 4.68 -1.69
C SER A 136 13.68 4.14 -0.26
N TYR A 137 14.24 2.95 -0.04
CA TYR A 137 14.41 2.39 1.30
C TYR A 137 15.54 3.04 2.10
N GLU A 138 16.64 3.41 1.46
CA GLU A 138 17.70 4.20 2.11
C GLU A 138 17.17 5.59 2.52
N LYS A 139 16.42 6.24 1.62
CA LYS A 139 15.74 7.51 1.93
C LYS A 139 14.76 7.36 3.09
N LEU A 140 13.91 6.33 3.05
CA LEU A 140 12.95 6.04 4.12
C LEU A 140 13.63 5.80 5.47
N LYS A 141 14.78 5.10 5.50
CA LYS A 141 15.56 4.87 6.73
C LYS A 141 16.03 6.18 7.35
N ILE A 142 16.57 7.09 6.55
CA ILE A 142 17.01 8.42 7.03
C ILE A 142 15.78 9.25 7.44
N ALA A 143 14.72 9.28 6.63
CA ALA A 143 13.50 10.02 6.93
C ALA A 143 12.86 9.60 8.26
N LYS A 144 12.87 8.31 8.58
CA LYS A 144 12.38 7.79 9.87
C LYS A 144 13.15 8.31 11.08
N SER A 145 14.45 8.59 10.95
CA SER A 145 15.25 9.20 12.02
C SER A 145 14.93 10.68 12.22
N ILE A 146 14.38 11.36 11.21
CA ILE A 146 13.90 12.74 11.31
C ILE A 146 12.49 12.77 11.91
N ASP A 147 11.56 12.07 11.30
CA ASP A 147 10.19 11.91 11.78
C ASP A 147 9.57 10.64 11.16
N TYR A 148 9.31 9.66 12.01
CA TYR A 148 8.82 8.35 11.56
C TYR A 148 7.49 8.42 10.81
N ASP A 149 6.52 9.14 11.38
CA ASP A 149 5.16 9.18 10.82
C ASP A 149 5.11 9.97 9.52
N CYS A 150 5.83 11.09 9.45
CA CYS A 150 5.99 11.84 8.19
C CYS A 150 6.71 11.01 7.13
N ALA A 151 7.71 10.22 7.52
CA ALA A 151 8.47 9.36 6.60
C ALA A 151 7.57 8.30 5.94
N ILE A 152 6.76 7.56 6.73
CA ILE A 152 5.83 6.57 6.20
C ILE A 152 4.78 7.21 5.27
N GLN A 153 4.24 8.35 5.68
CA GLN A 153 3.27 9.10 4.89
C GLN A 153 3.84 9.68 3.60
N SER A 154 5.15 9.84 3.51
CA SER A 154 5.85 10.38 2.34
C SER A 154 6.14 9.33 1.27
N CYS A 155 5.86 8.06 1.52
CA CYS A 155 5.99 6.99 0.55
C CYS A 155 4.67 6.69 -0.15
N SER A 156 4.75 6.33 -1.43
CA SER A 156 3.72 5.50 -2.06
C SER A 156 4.05 4.02 -1.82
N TRP A 157 3.02 3.17 -1.68
CA TRP A 157 3.15 1.83 -1.14
C TRP A 157 2.61 0.73 -2.04
N GLY A 158 3.41 -0.33 -2.19
CA GLY A 158 2.99 -1.60 -2.74
C GLY A 158 2.70 -1.58 -4.23
N LYS A 159 1.88 -2.53 -4.66
CA LYS A 159 1.53 -2.76 -6.06
C LYS A 159 0.85 -1.54 -6.71
N PHE A 160 0.00 -0.86 -5.95
CA PHE A 160 -0.87 0.22 -6.45
C PHE A 160 -0.32 1.62 -6.16
N GLN A 161 0.82 1.73 -5.53
CA GLN A 161 1.52 2.99 -5.24
C GLN A 161 0.64 4.09 -4.60
N VAL A 162 -0.30 3.69 -3.73
CA VAL A 162 -1.12 4.65 -2.98
C VAL A 162 -0.27 5.35 -1.93
N MET A 163 -0.38 6.68 -1.85
CA MET A 163 0.40 7.50 -0.92
C MET A 163 0.06 7.20 0.55
N GLY A 164 1.10 7.11 1.38
CA GLY A 164 0.99 6.78 2.79
C GLY A 164 0.19 7.78 3.63
N PHE A 165 0.09 9.05 3.21
CA PHE A 165 -0.70 10.05 3.94
C PHE A 165 -2.22 9.81 3.91
N HIS A 166 -2.70 8.84 3.13
CA HIS A 166 -4.10 8.36 3.19
C HIS A 166 -4.33 7.28 4.27
N TYR A 167 -3.33 6.94 5.10
CA TYR A 167 -3.38 5.84 6.06
C TYR A 167 -4.62 5.85 6.96
N ALA A 168 -5.01 7.02 7.44
CA ALA A 168 -6.14 7.17 8.37
C ALA A 168 -7.50 6.71 7.80
N ASN A 169 -7.56 6.44 6.51
CA ASN A 169 -8.75 5.85 5.90
C ASN A 169 -8.96 4.37 6.29
N LEU A 170 -7.90 3.66 6.66
CA LEU A 170 -7.95 2.21 6.96
C LEU A 170 -7.16 1.82 8.23
N TYR A 171 -6.13 2.57 8.58
CA TYR A 171 -5.21 2.25 9.66
C TYR A 171 -5.22 3.32 10.73
N SER A 172 -5.03 2.94 12.00
CA SER A 172 -5.00 3.87 13.13
C SER A 172 -3.70 4.70 13.19
N SER A 173 -2.65 4.23 12.54
CA SER A 173 -1.34 4.91 12.51
C SER A 173 -0.55 4.63 11.24
N PRO A 174 0.41 5.51 10.89
CA PRO A 174 1.37 5.24 9.81
C PRO A 174 2.17 3.95 10.03
N ARG A 175 2.43 3.58 11.27
CA ARG A 175 3.14 2.36 11.66
C ARG A 175 2.35 1.09 11.31
N GLU A 176 1.05 1.12 11.50
CA GLU A 176 0.15 0.04 11.09
C GLU A 176 0.06 -0.09 9.57
N LEU A 177 0.00 1.04 8.85
CA LEU A 177 0.08 1.03 7.39
C LEU A 177 1.36 0.35 6.92
N GLU A 178 2.53 0.75 7.43
CA GLU A 178 3.81 0.16 7.04
C GLU A 178 3.82 -1.36 7.24
N LYS A 179 3.37 -1.81 8.41
CA LYS A 179 3.28 -3.24 8.75
C LYS A 179 2.39 -3.98 7.75
N ALA A 180 1.19 -3.47 7.48
CA ALA A 180 0.25 -4.06 6.55
C ALA A 180 0.79 -4.12 5.12
N MET A 181 1.38 -3.03 4.62
CA MET A 181 1.93 -2.96 3.27
C MET A 181 3.09 -3.93 3.06
N ASN A 182 3.96 -4.07 4.07
CA ASN A 182 5.13 -4.96 4.00
C ASN A 182 4.78 -6.45 4.08
N MET A 183 3.60 -6.80 4.58
CA MET A 183 3.27 -8.19 4.87
C MET A 183 2.25 -8.82 3.93
N CYS A 184 1.39 -8.04 3.26
CA CYS A 184 0.24 -8.61 2.58
C CYS A 184 -0.21 -7.82 1.34
N GLU A 185 -0.21 -8.48 0.16
CA GLU A 185 -0.72 -7.89 -1.08
C GLU A 185 -2.23 -7.59 -0.99
N LEU A 186 -3.01 -8.41 -0.29
CA LEU A 186 -4.43 -8.14 -0.09
C LEU A 186 -4.67 -6.87 0.72
N GLN A 187 -3.78 -6.52 1.67
CA GLN A 187 -3.85 -5.23 2.38
C GLN A 187 -3.52 -4.06 1.45
N GLN A 188 -2.55 -4.23 0.55
CA GLN A 188 -2.27 -3.24 -0.49
C GLN A 188 -3.49 -3.01 -1.38
N PHE A 189 -4.21 -4.09 -1.75
CA PHE A 189 -5.44 -4.00 -2.52
C PHE A 189 -6.57 -3.32 -1.75
N LYS A 190 -6.79 -3.67 -0.49
CA LYS A 190 -7.79 -3.01 0.36
C LYS A 190 -7.51 -1.52 0.51
N TYR A 191 -6.25 -1.15 0.67
CA TYR A 191 -5.83 0.24 0.76
C TYR A 191 -6.10 0.99 -0.55
N PHE A 192 -5.80 0.39 -1.69
CA PHE A 192 -6.16 0.92 -3.01
C PHE A 192 -7.66 1.10 -3.19
N VAL A 193 -8.47 0.07 -2.88
CA VAL A 193 -9.94 0.13 -2.99
C VAL A 193 -10.51 1.25 -2.11
N LEU A 194 -9.98 1.41 -0.90
CA LEU A 194 -10.44 2.46 -0.03
C LEU A 194 -10.06 3.86 -0.53
N TYR A 195 -8.88 4.00 -1.14
CA TYR A 195 -8.50 5.21 -1.84
C TYR A 195 -9.51 5.55 -2.95
N LEU A 196 -9.91 4.56 -3.77
CA LEU A 196 -10.96 4.76 -4.79
C LEU A 196 -12.30 5.19 -4.16
N LYS A 197 -12.73 4.53 -3.07
CA LYS A 197 -13.97 4.87 -2.35
C LYS A 197 -13.97 6.29 -1.79
N LYS A 198 -12.82 6.75 -1.31
CA LYS A 198 -12.67 8.09 -0.67
C LYS A 198 -12.41 9.21 -1.68
N THR A 199 -12.04 8.90 -2.90
CA THR A 199 -11.90 9.89 -3.97
C THR A 199 -13.28 10.30 -4.47
N ASN A 200 -13.66 11.56 -4.22
CA ASN A 200 -14.98 12.05 -4.57
C ASN A 200 -15.24 11.88 -6.08
N GLY A 201 -16.42 11.34 -6.43
CA GLY A 201 -16.80 11.07 -7.82
C GLY A 201 -16.24 9.78 -8.43
N MET A 202 -15.18 9.17 -7.86
CA MET A 202 -14.50 8.03 -8.44
C MET A 202 -15.43 6.82 -8.63
N VAL A 203 -16.20 6.44 -7.63
CA VAL A 203 -17.12 5.29 -7.74
C VAL A 203 -18.16 5.50 -8.84
N ASN A 204 -18.67 6.73 -9.01
CA ASN A 204 -19.59 7.05 -10.09
C ASN A 204 -18.91 6.99 -11.46
N ALA A 205 -17.70 7.48 -11.59
CA ALA A 205 -16.90 7.38 -12.81
C ALA A 205 -16.61 5.92 -13.19
N LEU A 206 -16.32 5.06 -12.20
CA LEU A 206 -16.15 3.61 -12.39
C LEU A 206 -17.45 2.93 -12.86
N LYS A 207 -18.59 3.26 -12.25
CA LYS A 207 -19.92 2.73 -12.65
C LYS A 207 -20.29 3.10 -14.08
N SER A 208 -20.07 4.34 -14.47
CA SER A 208 -20.35 4.84 -15.81
C SER A 208 -19.28 4.50 -16.85
N LYS A 209 -18.16 3.91 -16.42
CA LYS A 209 -16.99 3.63 -17.27
C LYS A 209 -16.47 4.90 -17.98
N ASN A 210 -16.52 6.04 -17.28
CA ASN A 210 -15.97 7.29 -17.77
C ASN A 210 -14.44 7.31 -17.57
N TRP A 211 -13.72 6.75 -18.54
CA TRP A 211 -12.27 6.52 -18.46
C TRP A 211 -11.46 7.82 -18.30
N GLU A 212 -11.90 8.91 -18.91
CA GLU A 212 -11.23 10.22 -18.77
C GLU A 212 -11.44 10.81 -17.38
N GLU A 213 -12.64 10.69 -16.84
CA GLU A 213 -12.94 11.14 -15.48
C GLU A 213 -12.16 10.33 -14.44
N ILE A 214 -12.09 8.99 -14.62
CA ILE A 214 -11.26 8.11 -13.79
C ILE A 214 -9.80 8.58 -13.83
N ALA A 215 -9.28 8.87 -15.02
CA ALA A 215 -7.91 9.36 -15.19
C ALA A 215 -7.68 10.70 -14.48
N THR A 216 -8.64 11.61 -14.58
CA THR A 216 -8.61 12.94 -13.93
C THR A 216 -8.64 12.83 -12.42
N LEU A 217 -9.52 11.98 -11.87
CA LEU A 217 -9.69 11.79 -10.43
C LEU A 217 -8.49 11.06 -9.80
N TYR A 218 -7.83 10.19 -10.57
CA TYR A 218 -6.69 9.41 -10.07
C TYR A 218 -5.36 10.17 -10.16
N ASN A 219 -5.08 10.80 -11.32
CA ASN A 219 -3.79 11.44 -11.61
C ASN A 219 -3.83 12.98 -11.54
N GLY A 220 -5.01 13.56 -11.30
CA GLY A 220 -5.22 15.00 -11.35
C GLY A 220 -5.44 15.54 -12.77
N PRO A 221 -5.88 16.83 -12.88
CA PRO A 221 -6.38 17.40 -14.15
C PRO A 221 -5.33 17.49 -15.26
N LYS A 222 -4.04 17.44 -14.94
CA LYS A 222 -2.93 17.50 -15.91
C LYS A 222 -2.44 16.12 -16.34
N TRP A 223 -3.23 15.07 -16.17
CA TRP A 223 -2.81 13.72 -16.54
C TRP A 223 -2.48 13.55 -18.02
N LYS A 224 -3.20 14.26 -18.92
CA LYS A 224 -2.96 14.20 -20.37
C LYS A 224 -1.55 14.68 -20.75
N GLU A 225 -0.99 15.66 -20.02
CA GLU A 225 0.37 16.16 -20.26
C GLU A 225 1.44 15.13 -19.88
N LYS A 226 1.19 14.31 -18.86
CA LYS A 226 2.15 13.35 -18.29
C LYS A 226 1.98 11.93 -18.82
N ASN A 227 0.76 11.52 -19.09
CA ASN A 227 0.41 10.17 -19.53
C ASN A 227 -0.87 10.19 -20.37
N PRO A 228 -0.81 10.68 -21.63
CA PRO A 228 -1.99 10.85 -22.49
C PRO A 228 -2.74 9.54 -22.76
N GLU A 229 -2.05 8.41 -22.72
CA GLU A 229 -2.63 7.08 -22.96
C GLU A 229 -3.30 6.46 -21.72
N TYR A 230 -3.32 7.12 -20.59
CA TYR A 230 -3.81 6.54 -19.34
C TYR A 230 -5.26 6.04 -19.44
N ALA A 231 -6.17 6.87 -19.92
CA ALA A 231 -7.59 6.52 -20.10
C ALA A 231 -7.78 5.40 -21.15
N ASN A 232 -7.06 5.49 -22.28
CA ASN A 232 -7.07 4.46 -23.33
C ASN A 232 -6.56 3.12 -22.80
N ASN A 233 -5.53 3.13 -21.99
CA ASN A 233 -4.97 1.92 -21.39
C ASN A 233 -5.98 1.23 -20.46
N ILE A 234 -6.69 1.96 -19.59
CA ILE A 234 -7.74 1.37 -18.73
C ILE A 234 -8.83 0.75 -19.60
N LYS A 235 -9.32 1.47 -20.62
CA LYS A 235 -10.33 0.96 -21.56
C LYS A 235 -9.85 -0.31 -22.27
N ARG A 236 -8.60 -0.35 -22.68
CA ARG A 236 -7.99 -1.53 -23.33
C ARG A 236 -7.96 -2.73 -22.38
N TYR A 237 -7.51 -2.55 -21.12
CA TYR A 237 -7.53 -3.61 -20.11
C TYR A 237 -8.96 -4.11 -19.85
N TYR A 238 -9.92 -3.20 -19.71
CA TYR A 238 -11.32 -3.59 -19.55
C TYR A 238 -11.81 -4.49 -20.69
N ASN A 239 -11.56 -4.10 -21.94
CA ASN A 239 -11.95 -4.89 -23.11
C ASN A 239 -11.26 -6.27 -23.15
N GLN A 240 -10.00 -6.34 -22.78
CA GLN A 240 -9.25 -7.60 -22.67
C GLN A 240 -9.89 -8.54 -21.63
N PHE A 241 -10.22 -8.05 -20.45
CA PHE A 241 -10.87 -8.87 -19.41
C PHE A 241 -12.30 -9.29 -19.78
N LYS A 242 -13.03 -8.48 -20.54
CA LYS A 242 -14.38 -8.85 -21.05
C LYS A 242 -14.30 -9.94 -22.13
N ALA A 243 -13.27 -9.93 -22.96
CA ALA A 243 -13.09 -10.92 -24.04
C ALA A 243 -12.54 -12.26 -23.51
N SER A 244 -11.98 -12.31 -22.30
CA SER A 244 -11.41 -13.52 -21.68
C SER A 244 -12.44 -14.36 -20.94
N LYS A 245 -13.71 -14.04 -21.06
CA LYS A 245 -14.86 -14.84 -20.57
C LYS A 245 -15.33 -15.78 -21.66
#